data_4b25354fd254f3600ae2194d3adfb994
#
_entry.id   4b25354fd254f3600ae2194d3adfb994
#
_cell.length_a   1.000
_cell.length_b   1.000
_cell.length_c   1.000
_cell.angle_alpha   90.00
_cell.angle_beta   90.00
_cell.angle_gamma   90.00
#
_symmetry.space_group_name_H-M   'P 1'
#
loop_
_entity.id
_entity.type
_entity.pdbx_description
1 polymer ?
#
loop_
_entity_poly.entity_id
_entity_poly.type
_entity_poly.pdbx_seq_one_letter_code
_entity_poly.pdbx_strand_id
1 'polypeptide(L)'
;MSGGKPSGPIYRLRFASRGIYSWRRRKRQEKQHLSYHDSGWLWACLLPLLLLLLLGNIRGSGAHLHKWDVLKKSFRYMQETMLSNSLERAHLNYGIVFECRTISDASLGDEVHFHLQLGDLRGFRRLDARKKLALFLHGWNDQGSKDWVQELLLTWTLFDEDYNVCVVDWGNLSQNDYKSASMSIFDVGLTVAGIIIALEEMRPQHFHRQNVTLAGYSLGAHAAGYAGAVLGGQVEQIIGLDPAGPLFTLPADVHPKYRLDKTDAKFVQVLHTSGGTLGTSLKCGHADFYPNGGRAPQSNCLMFMNLRDMQNTNPIACSHSAAAIFFRQSMDPQYPFIGYECESYRAYRAGYCDNNRRAIFGIHSQRWIQGSFYFDTSSSHPYVQRQRPQRRWNWIWDRPRNRNRNRISARHLAEDEAITLTATAPPTAAAPLGHSPQWTRRWRRRSRERHRCPSR
;
A
#
# COMPACT_ATOMS: atom_id res chain seq x y z
N MET A 1 5.30 58.59 -1.09
CA MET A 1 4.06 57.98 -0.60
C MET A 1 4.23 56.48 -0.76
N SER A 2 4.43 55.83 0.35
CA SER A 2 4.84 54.43 0.51
C SER A 2 3.64 53.52 0.52
N GLY A 3 3.56 52.60 -0.41
CA GLY A 3 2.57 51.53 -0.44
C GLY A 3 3.07 50.30 0.31
N GLY A 4 2.64 50.11 1.54
CA GLY A 4 2.94 48.92 2.33
C GLY A 4 2.20 47.67 1.80
N LYS A 5 2.94 46.59 1.61
CA LYS A 5 2.37 45.24 1.39
C LYS A 5 1.84 44.70 2.71
N PRO A 6 0.67 44.09 2.78
CA PRO A 6 0.21 43.42 4.01
C PRO A 6 0.99 42.11 4.16
N SER A 7 1.77 42.01 5.23
CA SER A 7 2.37 40.78 5.71
C SER A 7 1.28 39.94 6.38
N GLY A 8 0.81 38.90 5.70
CA GLY A 8 -0.02 37.88 6.32
C GLY A 8 0.77 37.09 7.36
N PRO A 9 0.15 36.60 8.43
CA PRO A 9 0.84 35.89 9.50
C PRO A 9 1.46 34.58 8.97
N ILE A 10 2.77 34.48 9.10
CA ILE A 10 3.51 33.22 8.91
C ILE A 10 3.20 32.36 10.14
N TYR A 11 2.16 31.53 10.05
CA TYR A 11 1.95 30.45 11.03
C TYR A 11 3.07 29.43 10.86
N ARG A 12 4.19 29.62 11.56
CA ARG A 12 5.20 28.59 11.73
C ARG A 12 4.54 27.42 12.47
N LEU A 13 4.54 26.25 11.86
CA LEU A 13 4.14 24.97 12.43
C LEU A 13 4.97 24.61 13.68
N ARG A 14 4.79 25.34 14.79
CA ARG A 14 5.40 24.98 16.10
C ARG A 14 4.72 23.77 16.76
N PHE A 15 3.55 23.36 16.29
CA PHE A 15 2.71 22.39 16.97
C PHE A 15 2.94 20.94 16.53
N ALA A 16 3.23 20.68 15.25
CA ALA A 16 3.59 19.32 14.78
C ALA A 16 4.76 18.72 15.57
N SER A 17 5.61 19.57 16.18
CA SER A 17 6.75 19.14 16.97
C SER A 17 6.37 18.45 18.30
N ARG A 18 5.25 18.75 18.95
CA ARG A 18 4.94 18.19 20.29
C ARG A 18 4.55 16.70 20.23
N GLY A 19 3.69 16.30 19.32
CA GLY A 19 3.31 14.89 19.15
C GLY A 19 4.46 14.02 18.69
N ILE A 20 5.24 14.53 17.73
CA ILE A 20 6.45 13.89 17.17
C ILE A 20 7.56 13.85 18.22
N TYR A 21 7.70 14.92 19.03
CA TYR A 21 8.68 14.97 20.13
C TYR A 21 8.37 13.97 21.26
N SER A 22 7.10 13.80 21.63
CA SER A 22 6.71 12.83 22.66
C SER A 22 6.94 11.38 22.23
N TRP A 23 6.73 11.08 20.95
CA TRP A 23 7.00 9.77 20.37
C TRP A 23 8.51 9.49 20.26
N ARG A 24 9.31 10.47 19.78
CA ARG A 24 10.78 10.36 19.75
C ARG A 24 11.37 10.21 21.14
N ARG A 25 10.80 10.87 22.15
CA ARG A 25 11.27 10.77 23.55
C ARG A 25 10.99 9.39 24.14
N ARG A 26 9.82 8.79 23.87
CA ARG A 26 9.51 7.40 24.28
C ARG A 26 10.46 6.40 23.62
N LYS A 27 10.74 6.52 22.34
CA LYS A 27 11.71 5.64 21.65
C LYS A 27 13.19 5.89 22.04
N ARG A 28 13.54 7.07 22.57
CA ARG A 28 14.89 7.33 23.14
C ARG A 28 15.12 6.66 24.48
N GLN A 29 14.11 6.54 25.31
CA GLN A 29 14.26 5.89 26.62
C GLN A 29 14.55 4.38 26.51
N GLU A 30 14.12 3.73 25.42
CA GLU A 30 14.49 2.34 25.13
C GLU A 30 15.95 2.17 24.67
N LYS A 31 16.68 3.26 24.36
CA LYS A 31 18.04 3.24 23.78
C LYS A 31 19.18 3.44 24.77
N GLN A 32 18.98 3.59 26.07
CA GLN A 32 20.07 3.93 27.00
C GLN A 32 21.16 2.85 27.17
N HIS A 33 21.23 1.81 26.32
CA HIS A 33 22.25 0.76 26.46
C HIS A 33 23.15 0.49 25.25
N LEU A 34 23.20 1.29 24.20
CA LEU A 34 24.09 1.01 23.07
C LEU A 34 24.74 2.29 22.50
N SER A 35 25.83 2.74 23.15
CA SER A 35 26.78 3.64 22.51
C SER A 35 28.05 2.84 22.16
N TYR A 36 28.32 2.63 20.86
CA TYR A 36 29.65 2.18 20.41
C TYR A 36 30.04 2.88 19.08
N HIS A 37 31.35 3.21 18.99
CA HIS A 37 31.99 4.10 18.01
C HIS A 37 31.98 3.62 16.55
N ASP A 38 32.16 4.58 15.62
CA ASP A 38 32.09 4.51 14.15
C ASP A 38 33.07 3.56 13.39
N SER A 39 33.90 2.80 14.09
CA SER A 39 34.82 1.83 13.47
C SER A 39 34.22 0.45 13.20
N GLY A 40 32.96 0.22 13.58
CA GLY A 40 32.28 -1.09 13.47
C GLY A 40 31.91 -1.55 12.07
N TRP A 41 31.88 -0.66 11.07
CA TRP A 41 31.35 -0.94 9.73
C TRP A 41 32.18 -1.96 8.92
N LEU A 42 33.50 -1.85 8.97
CA LEU A 42 34.40 -2.79 8.28
C LEU A 42 34.37 -4.18 8.93
N TRP A 43 34.27 -4.24 10.26
CA TRP A 43 34.18 -5.51 10.98
C TRP A 43 32.81 -6.19 10.85
N ALA A 44 31.71 -5.44 10.76
CA ALA A 44 30.37 -6.00 10.58
C ALA A 44 30.19 -6.63 9.19
N CYS A 45 30.86 -6.13 8.16
CA CYS A 45 30.83 -6.71 6.80
C CYS A 45 31.84 -7.83 6.60
N LEU A 46 33.03 -7.74 7.21
CA LEU A 46 34.11 -8.71 7.03
C LEU A 46 34.04 -9.88 8.02
N LEU A 47 33.54 -9.68 9.23
CA LEU A 47 33.44 -10.73 10.23
C LEU A 47 32.55 -11.91 9.82
N PRO A 48 31.36 -11.72 9.22
CA PRO A 48 30.53 -12.83 8.73
C PRO A 48 31.19 -13.59 7.58
N LEU A 49 31.91 -12.90 6.70
CA LEU A 49 32.67 -13.52 5.60
C LEU A 49 33.90 -14.27 6.10
N LEU A 50 34.63 -13.70 7.06
CA LEU A 50 35.75 -14.37 7.71
C LEU A 50 35.29 -15.58 8.57
N LEU A 51 34.16 -15.46 9.28
CA LEU A 51 33.55 -16.58 9.99
C LEU A 51 33.09 -17.68 9.05
N LEU A 52 32.56 -17.36 7.87
CA LEU A 52 32.21 -18.34 6.83
C LEU A 52 33.45 -19.09 6.32
N LEU A 53 34.56 -18.38 6.11
CA LEU A 53 35.83 -18.96 5.69
C LEU A 53 36.49 -19.82 6.80
N LEU A 54 36.41 -19.36 8.06
CA LEU A 54 36.99 -20.09 9.21
C LEU A 54 36.14 -21.31 9.62
N LEU A 55 34.82 -21.29 9.34
CA LEU A 55 33.90 -22.36 9.72
C LEU A 55 33.68 -23.40 8.60
N GLY A 56 34.39 -23.28 7.46
CA GLY A 56 34.24 -24.15 6.30
C GLY A 56 34.54 -25.66 6.55
N ASN A 57 35.16 -25.99 7.69
CA ASN A 57 35.72 -27.35 7.92
C ASN A 57 35.03 -28.17 9.02
N ILE A 58 33.86 -27.75 9.56
CA ILE A 58 33.17 -28.52 10.62
C ILE A 58 32.04 -29.35 10.02
N ARG A 59 32.23 -30.67 9.91
CA ARG A 59 31.22 -31.63 9.47
C ARG A 59 30.38 -32.08 10.68
N GLY A 60 29.08 -31.65 10.73
CA GLY A 60 28.10 -32.11 11.71
C GLY A 60 26.76 -31.39 11.52
N SER A 61 25.63 -32.12 11.49
CA SER A 61 24.31 -31.55 11.22
C SER A 61 23.84 -30.51 12.24
N GLY A 62 24.21 -30.65 13.52
CA GLY A 62 23.89 -29.67 14.57
C GLY A 62 24.69 -28.37 14.47
N ALA A 63 25.94 -28.43 14.00
CA ALA A 63 26.79 -27.26 13.80
C ALA A 63 26.31 -26.38 12.64
N HIS A 64 25.62 -26.95 11.66
CA HIS A 64 25.09 -26.22 10.50
C HIS A 64 23.92 -25.31 10.89
N LEU A 65 23.01 -25.78 11.71
CA LEU A 65 21.89 -24.98 12.23
C LEU A 65 22.37 -23.78 13.05
N HIS A 66 23.35 -24.01 13.94
CA HIS A 66 23.92 -22.94 14.78
C HIS A 66 24.62 -21.85 13.94
N LYS A 67 25.30 -22.21 12.84
CA LYS A 67 25.94 -21.26 11.92
C LYS A 67 24.92 -20.34 11.23
N TRP A 68 23.80 -20.87 10.78
CA TRP A 68 22.73 -20.08 10.15
C TRP A 68 22.10 -19.09 11.14
N ASP A 69 21.94 -19.47 12.38
CA ASP A 69 21.39 -18.57 13.41
C ASP A 69 22.35 -17.42 13.73
N VAL A 70 23.65 -17.68 13.79
CA VAL A 70 24.68 -16.63 13.98
C VAL A 70 24.67 -15.67 12.79
N LEU A 71 24.64 -16.19 11.56
CA LEU A 71 24.58 -15.37 10.34
C LEU A 71 23.30 -14.51 10.31
N LYS A 72 22.15 -15.08 10.59
CA LYS A 72 20.88 -14.32 10.67
C LYS A 72 20.93 -13.22 11.71
N LYS A 73 21.51 -13.48 12.89
CA LYS A 73 21.70 -12.47 13.95
C LYS A 73 22.61 -11.33 13.47
N SER A 74 23.71 -11.65 12.79
CA SER A 74 24.64 -10.65 12.25
C SER A 74 23.98 -9.80 11.14
N PHE A 75 23.24 -10.41 10.23
CA PHE A 75 22.48 -9.70 9.21
C PHE A 75 21.41 -8.80 9.84
N ARG A 76 20.67 -9.32 10.81
CA ARG A 76 19.68 -8.51 11.55
C ARG A 76 20.33 -7.29 12.20
N TYR A 77 21.44 -7.46 12.90
CA TYR A 77 22.15 -6.36 13.53
C TYR A 77 22.56 -5.28 12.51
N MET A 78 23.11 -5.69 11.37
CA MET A 78 23.50 -4.77 10.29
C MET A 78 22.30 -4.04 9.70
N GLN A 79 21.23 -4.75 9.39
CA GLN A 79 19.98 -4.16 8.88
C GLN A 79 19.41 -3.15 9.88
N GLU A 80 19.29 -3.52 11.15
CA GLU A 80 18.75 -2.65 12.20
C GLU A 80 19.63 -1.43 12.47
N THR A 81 20.96 -1.56 12.38
CA THR A 81 21.88 -0.42 12.51
C THR A 81 21.64 0.58 11.39
N MET A 82 21.53 0.11 10.14
CA MET A 82 21.25 0.98 8.99
C MET A 82 19.91 1.71 9.14
N LEU A 83 18.87 0.96 9.46
CA LEU A 83 17.51 1.50 9.61
C LEU A 83 17.42 2.43 10.84
N SER A 84 18.13 2.12 11.94
CA SER A 84 18.18 3.00 13.12
C SER A 84 18.80 4.35 12.79
N ASN A 85 19.91 4.36 12.07
CA ASN A 85 20.58 5.59 11.66
C ASN A 85 19.68 6.46 10.75
N SER A 86 18.88 5.84 9.88
CA SER A 86 17.90 6.56 9.06
C SER A 86 16.72 7.06 9.87
N LEU A 87 16.20 6.23 10.79
CA LEU A 87 15.13 6.61 11.69
C LEU A 87 15.51 7.81 12.57
N GLU A 88 16.75 7.87 13.05
CA GLU A 88 17.23 8.98 13.87
C GLU A 88 17.36 10.29 13.10
N ARG A 89 17.68 10.21 11.82
CA ARG A 89 17.84 11.35 10.92
C ARG A 89 16.55 11.74 10.19
N ALA A 90 15.47 10.95 10.34
CA ALA A 90 14.22 11.21 9.67
C ALA A 90 13.68 12.62 9.97
N HIS A 91 13.27 13.32 8.95
CA HIS A 91 12.76 14.69 8.98
C HIS A 91 11.54 14.85 8.09
N LEU A 92 10.81 15.95 8.29
CA LEU A 92 9.71 16.30 7.40
C LEU A 92 10.25 16.69 6.03
N ASN A 93 9.74 16.06 4.97
CA ASN A 93 10.15 16.34 3.60
C ASN A 93 9.05 17.13 2.87
N TYR A 94 9.31 18.40 2.64
CA TYR A 94 8.37 19.30 1.96
C TYR A 94 8.28 19.06 0.44
N GLY A 95 9.16 18.24 -0.13
CA GLY A 95 9.13 17.85 -1.54
C GLY A 95 8.14 16.71 -1.83
N ILE A 96 7.54 16.08 -0.79
CA ILE A 96 6.52 15.06 -0.95
C ILE A 96 5.18 15.74 -1.22
N VAL A 97 4.53 15.34 -2.32
CA VAL A 97 3.26 15.91 -2.77
C VAL A 97 2.14 14.88 -2.57
N PHE A 98 0.99 15.35 -2.09
CA PHE A 98 -0.21 14.54 -1.97
C PHE A 98 -1.18 14.98 -3.08
N GLU A 99 -1.34 14.15 -4.08
CA GLU A 99 -2.27 14.38 -5.17
C GLU A 99 -3.61 13.76 -4.81
N CYS A 100 -4.62 14.61 -4.63
CA CYS A 100 -5.90 14.23 -4.04
C CYS A 100 -7.04 14.34 -5.02
N ARG A 101 -8.02 13.43 -4.85
CA ARG A 101 -9.29 13.40 -5.56
C ARG A 101 -10.43 13.29 -4.57
N THR A 102 -11.53 13.96 -4.86
CA THR A 102 -12.78 13.85 -4.11
C THR A 102 -13.95 14.09 -5.06
N ILE A 103 -15.05 13.38 -4.85
CA ILE A 103 -16.30 13.65 -5.57
C ILE A 103 -17.07 14.70 -4.80
N SER A 104 -17.40 15.81 -5.44
CA SER A 104 -18.23 16.85 -4.84
C SER A 104 -19.70 16.40 -4.80
N ASP A 105 -20.42 16.70 -3.69
CA ASP A 105 -21.86 16.52 -3.58
C ASP A 105 -22.67 17.53 -4.44
N ALA A 106 -21.98 18.47 -5.10
CA ALA A 106 -22.65 19.35 -6.06
C ALA A 106 -23.32 18.49 -7.12
N SER A 107 -24.57 18.74 -7.40
CA SER A 107 -25.61 17.99 -8.12
C SER A 107 -25.24 17.24 -9.42
N LEU A 108 -23.97 17.18 -9.78
CA LEU A 108 -23.43 16.57 -11.02
C LEU A 108 -22.25 15.61 -10.77
N GLY A 109 -21.83 15.37 -9.52
CA GLY A 109 -20.75 14.42 -9.21
C GLY A 109 -19.38 14.81 -9.79
N ASP A 110 -19.08 16.11 -9.86
CA ASP A 110 -17.81 16.60 -10.39
C ASP A 110 -16.64 16.15 -9.50
N GLU A 111 -15.67 15.48 -10.11
CA GLU A 111 -14.41 15.12 -9.47
C GLU A 111 -13.55 16.37 -9.30
N VAL A 112 -13.11 16.61 -8.07
CA VAL A 112 -12.18 17.70 -7.72
C VAL A 112 -10.78 17.10 -7.55
N HIS A 113 -9.84 17.55 -8.39
CA HIS A 113 -8.43 17.17 -8.34
C HIS A 113 -7.58 18.32 -7.80
N PHE A 114 -6.73 18.05 -6.81
CA PHE A 114 -5.90 19.07 -6.16
C PHE A 114 -4.69 18.43 -5.45
N HIS A 115 -3.74 19.29 -5.07
CA HIS A 115 -2.54 18.87 -4.36
C HIS A 115 -2.53 19.38 -2.91
N LEU A 116 -1.98 18.55 -2.01
CA LEU A 116 -1.61 18.94 -0.65
C LEU A 116 -0.10 18.87 -0.51
N GLN A 117 0.46 19.79 0.26
CA GLN A 117 1.86 19.78 0.60
C GLN A 117 2.06 20.43 1.97
N LEU A 118 3.04 19.94 2.73
CA LEU A 118 3.39 20.59 3.99
C LEU A 118 3.80 22.03 3.76
N GLY A 119 3.19 22.95 4.53
CA GLY A 119 3.41 24.39 4.39
C GLY A 119 2.47 25.11 3.44
N ASP A 120 1.72 24.41 2.57
CA ASP A 120 0.66 25.01 1.75
C ASP A 120 -0.74 24.67 2.29
N LEU A 121 -1.31 25.59 3.05
CA LEU A 121 -2.62 25.43 3.68
C LEU A 121 -3.80 25.55 2.71
N ARG A 122 -3.59 26.05 1.49
CA ARG A 122 -4.66 26.28 0.51
C ARG A 122 -5.28 24.98 0.02
N GLY A 123 -4.44 23.97 -0.22
CA GLY A 123 -4.87 22.63 -0.61
C GLY A 123 -5.80 21.97 0.42
N PHE A 124 -5.53 22.17 1.71
CA PHE A 124 -6.33 21.57 2.80
C PHE A 124 -7.81 22.03 2.83
N ARG A 125 -8.10 23.21 2.29
CA ARG A 125 -9.47 23.72 2.19
C ARG A 125 -10.33 23.00 1.14
N ARG A 126 -9.69 22.28 0.23
CA ARG A 126 -10.36 21.53 -0.84
C ARG A 126 -10.80 20.13 -0.43
N LEU A 127 -10.28 19.61 0.68
CA LEU A 127 -10.76 18.36 1.25
C LEU A 127 -12.21 18.55 1.74
N ASP A 128 -13.09 17.63 1.36
CA ASP A 128 -14.43 17.57 1.93
C ASP A 128 -14.35 17.11 3.39
N ALA A 129 -14.66 17.99 4.30
CA ALA A 129 -14.57 17.78 5.74
C ALA A 129 -15.55 16.71 6.29
N ARG A 130 -16.55 16.33 5.50
CA ARG A 130 -17.52 15.28 5.85
C ARG A 130 -17.03 13.88 5.54
N LYS A 131 -15.96 13.78 4.72
CA LYS A 131 -15.40 12.53 4.21
C LYS A 131 -14.17 12.12 5.01
N LYS A 132 -13.96 10.83 5.11
CA LYS A 132 -12.73 10.24 5.62
C LYS A 132 -11.55 10.55 4.70
N LEU A 133 -10.33 10.25 5.14
CA LEU A 133 -9.12 10.42 4.35
C LEU A 133 -8.49 9.06 4.04
N ALA A 134 -8.24 8.79 2.78
CA ALA A 134 -7.46 7.65 2.31
C ALA A 134 -6.17 8.13 1.66
N LEU A 135 -5.02 7.58 2.08
CA LEU A 135 -3.71 7.89 1.54
C LEU A 135 -3.08 6.62 0.98
N PHE A 136 -2.71 6.66 -0.32
CA PHE A 136 -1.99 5.58 -0.98
C PHE A 136 -0.51 5.94 -1.14
N LEU A 137 0.39 5.06 -0.68
CA LEU A 137 1.83 5.19 -0.75
C LEU A 137 2.38 4.18 -1.76
N HIS A 138 2.94 4.66 -2.88
CA HIS A 138 3.53 3.80 -3.91
C HIS A 138 4.86 3.16 -3.47
N GLY A 139 5.42 2.27 -4.29
CA GLY A 139 6.63 1.51 -3.98
C GLY A 139 7.91 2.14 -4.52
N TRP A 140 8.99 1.34 -4.50
CA TRP A 140 10.29 1.67 -5.06
C TRP A 140 10.21 1.84 -6.58
N ASN A 141 10.99 2.79 -7.11
CA ASN A 141 11.07 3.12 -8.54
C ASN A 141 9.71 3.45 -9.16
N ASP A 142 8.83 4.06 -8.35
CA ASP A 142 7.49 4.46 -8.72
C ASP A 142 7.27 5.96 -8.48
N GLN A 143 6.14 6.48 -8.95
CA GLN A 143 5.73 7.88 -8.74
C GLN A 143 4.22 8.01 -8.84
N GLY A 144 3.66 9.07 -8.26
CA GLY A 144 2.23 9.32 -8.24
C GLY A 144 1.59 9.43 -9.63
N SER A 145 2.29 9.97 -10.60
CA SER A 145 1.80 10.22 -11.97
C SER A 145 1.72 8.98 -12.87
N LYS A 146 2.18 7.79 -12.42
CA LYS A 146 2.08 6.56 -13.22
C LYS A 146 0.62 6.16 -13.44
N ASP A 147 0.30 5.71 -14.64
CA ASP A 147 -1.07 5.35 -15.05
C ASP A 147 -1.75 4.39 -14.07
N TRP A 148 -1.05 3.34 -13.63
CA TRP A 148 -1.63 2.36 -12.71
C TRP A 148 -1.98 2.96 -11.32
N VAL A 149 -1.21 3.96 -10.86
CA VAL A 149 -1.47 4.68 -9.61
C VAL A 149 -2.69 5.57 -9.79
N GLN A 150 -2.75 6.31 -10.90
CA GLN A 150 -3.89 7.17 -11.23
C GLN A 150 -5.19 6.37 -11.43
N GLU A 151 -5.11 5.19 -12.07
CA GLU A 151 -6.23 4.27 -12.19
C GLU A 151 -6.71 3.74 -10.83
N LEU A 152 -5.78 3.40 -9.92
CA LEU A 152 -6.12 2.97 -8.57
C LEU A 152 -6.82 4.09 -7.79
N LEU A 153 -6.30 5.31 -7.88
CA LEU A 153 -6.88 6.49 -7.23
C LEU A 153 -8.30 6.74 -7.72
N LEU A 154 -8.47 6.77 -9.05
CA LEU A 154 -9.78 6.96 -9.68
C LEU A 154 -10.76 5.85 -9.27
N THR A 155 -10.31 4.60 -9.30
CA THR A 155 -11.14 3.46 -8.90
C THR A 155 -11.59 3.60 -7.45
N TRP A 156 -10.68 3.94 -6.54
CA TRP A 156 -11.03 4.12 -5.13
C TRP A 156 -12.05 5.24 -4.94
N THR A 157 -11.83 6.39 -5.58
CA THR A 157 -12.75 7.53 -5.52
C THR A 157 -14.16 7.20 -6.03
N LEU A 158 -14.25 6.34 -7.06
CA LEU A 158 -15.53 5.94 -7.66
C LEU A 158 -16.29 4.89 -6.85
N PHE A 159 -15.58 3.97 -6.19
CA PHE A 159 -16.21 2.88 -5.44
C PHE A 159 -16.44 3.20 -3.96
N ASP A 160 -15.78 4.23 -3.42
CA ASP A 160 -15.97 4.66 -2.04
C ASP A 160 -16.03 6.19 -1.94
N GLU A 161 -17.23 6.72 -2.21
CA GLU A 161 -17.50 8.16 -2.19
C GLU A 161 -17.33 8.81 -0.80
N ASP A 162 -17.21 8.00 0.27
CA ASP A 162 -17.06 8.48 1.63
C ASP A 162 -15.63 8.94 1.95
N TYR A 163 -14.72 8.90 0.96
CA TYR A 163 -13.32 9.29 1.13
C TYR A 163 -12.87 10.45 0.25
N ASN A 164 -12.00 11.30 0.81
CA ASN A 164 -11.01 12.03 0.04
C ASN A 164 -9.84 11.06 -0.19
N VAL A 165 -9.49 10.79 -1.42
CA VAL A 165 -8.44 9.82 -1.77
C VAL A 165 -7.22 10.54 -2.30
N CYS A 166 -6.05 10.33 -1.70
CA CYS A 166 -4.80 10.94 -2.15
C CYS A 166 -3.72 9.87 -2.41
N VAL A 167 -2.92 10.06 -3.44
CA VAL A 167 -1.63 9.40 -3.53
C VAL A 167 -0.56 10.27 -2.85
N VAL A 168 0.32 9.64 -2.10
CA VAL A 168 1.51 10.24 -1.53
C VAL A 168 2.63 10.05 -2.55
N ASP A 169 2.91 11.07 -3.34
CA ASP A 169 3.99 11.04 -4.33
C ASP A 169 5.33 11.39 -3.66
N TRP A 170 6.17 10.38 -3.52
CA TRP A 170 7.53 10.47 -3.01
C TRP A 170 8.56 10.02 -4.06
N GLY A 171 8.21 10.20 -5.35
CA GLY A 171 9.01 9.80 -6.52
C GLY A 171 10.43 10.32 -6.49
N ASN A 172 10.64 11.52 -5.96
CA ASN A 172 11.98 12.11 -5.77
C ASN A 172 12.89 11.30 -4.84
N LEU A 173 12.34 10.47 -3.95
CA LEU A 173 13.08 9.59 -3.04
C LEU A 173 13.01 8.13 -3.48
N SER A 174 11.88 7.69 -4.03
CA SER A 174 11.66 6.29 -4.42
C SER A 174 12.48 5.86 -5.63
N GLN A 175 12.87 6.79 -6.50
CA GLN A 175 13.65 6.54 -7.73
C GLN A 175 15.16 6.43 -7.48
N ASN A 176 15.63 6.63 -6.25
CA ASN A 176 16.99 6.33 -5.85
C ASN A 176 17.26 4.82 -5.84
N ASP A 177 18.50 4.42 -5.64
CA ASP A 177 18.82 3.02 -5.42
C ASP A 177 17.98 2.43 -4.27
N TYR A 178 17.75 1.11 -4.31
CA TYR A 178 16.84 0.44 -3.38
C TYR A 178 17.20 0.68 -1.91
N LYS A 179 18.48 0.71 -1.57
CA LYS A 179 18.94 0.94 -0.19
C LYS A 179 18.57 2.36 0.25
N SER A 180 18.86 3.37 -0.56
CA SER A 180 18.53 4.76 -0.27
C SER A 180 17.04 4.99 -0.17
N ALA A 181 16.25 4.44 -1.10
CA ALA A 181 14.79 4.49 -1.06
C ALA A 181 14.21 3.80 0.19
N SER A 182 14.78 2.64 0.57
CA SER A 182 14.36 1.92 1.80
C SER A 182 14.64 2.72 3.08
N MET A 183 15.69 3.54 3.10
CA MET A 183 16.00 4.41 4.23
C MET A 183 15.09 5.63 4.28
N SER A 184 14.62 6.11 3.14
CA SER A 184 13.73 7.28 3.05
C SER A 184 12.30 7.02 3.51
N ILE A 185 11.89 5.77 3.77
CA ILE A 185 10.53 5.44 4.26
C ILE A 185 10.20 6.16 5.57
N PHE A 186 11.21 6.49 6.39
CA PHE A 186 11.01 7.20 7.66
C PHE A 186 10.69 8.68 7.43
N ASP A 187 11.31 9.32 6.43
CA ASP A 187 10.98 10.69 6.03
C ASP A 187 9.56 10.73 5.43
N VAL A 188 9.23 9.76 4.58
CA VAL A 188 7.89 9.64 3.97
C VAL A 188 6.83 9.46 5.04
N GLY A 189 7.00 8.47 5.93
CA GLY A 189 6.03 8.20 6.98
C GLY A 189 5.89 9.34 7.98
N LEU A 190 7.00 10.03 8.31
CA LEU A 190 6.95 11.21 9.18
C LEU A 190 6.20 12.37 8.52
N THR A 191 6.38 12.55 7.20
CA THR A 191 5.67 13.58 6.42
C THR A 191 4.18 13.29 6.34
N VAL A 192 3.80 12.03 6.11
CA VAL A 192 2.40 11.59 6.15
C VAL A 192 1.78 11.84 7.51
N ALA A 193 2.45 11.46 8.59
CA ALA A 193 1.97 11.74 9.94
C ALA A 193 1.84 13.26 10.21
N GLY A 194 2.79 14.06 9.71
CA GLY A 194 2.76 15.51 9.82
C GLY A 194 1.56 16.15 9.11
N ILE A 195 1.20 15.68 7.92
CA ILE A 195 -0.01 16.13 7.20
C ILE A 195 -1.28 15.78 8.01
N ILE A 196 -1.39 14.57 8.53
CA ILE A 196 -2.54 14.13 9.30
C ILE A 196 -2.68 14.96 10.58
N ILE A 197 -1.59 15.21 11.30
CA ILE A 197 -1.58 16.06 12.50
C ILE A 197 -2.00 17.51 12.14
N ALA A 198 -1.48 18.06 11.04
CA ALA A 198 -1.84 19.41 10.60
C ALA A 198 -3.33 19.50 10.25
N LEU A 199 -3.92 18.49 9.62
CA LEU A 199 -5.35 18.43 9.33
C LEU A 199 -6.21 18.38 10.61
N GLU A 200 -5.80 17.58 11.60
CA GLU A 200 -6.48 17.52 12.90
C GLU A 200 -6.44 18.87 13.64
N GLU A 201 -5.27 19.52 13.63
CA GLU A 201 -5.12 20.84 14.27
C GLU A 201 -5.91 21.94 13.56
N MET A 202 -5.98 21.89 12.23
CA MET A 202 -6.70 22.90 11.44
C MET A 202 -8.22 22.75 11.49
N ARG A 203 -8.72 21.52 11.60
CA ARG A 203 -10.15 21.18 11.53
C ARG A 203 -10.51 20.09 12.55
N PRO A 204 -10.34 20.35 13.86
CA PRO A 204 -10.45 19.31 14.90
C PRO A 204 -11.86 18.73 15.06
N GLN A 205 -12.89 19.36 14.49
CA GLN A 205 -14.26 18.84 14.51
C GLN A 205 -14.58 17.93 13.31
N HIS A 206 -13.69 17.86 12.32
CA HIS A 206 -13.94 17.18 11.04
C HIS A 206 -12.92 16.09 10.75
N PHE A 207 -11.64 16.37 10.95
CA PHE A 207 -10.57 15.42 10.64
C PHE A 207 -9.98 14.80 11.91
N HIS A 208 -10.09 13.48 12.01
CA HIS A 208 -9.51 12.70 13.09
C HIS A 208 -8.66 11.58 12.49
N ARG A 209 -7.44 11.35 13.02
CA ARG A 209 -6.59 10.22 12.59
C ARG A 209 -7.30 8.87 12.63
N GLN A 210 -8.32 8.75 13.48
CA GLN A 210 -9.14 7.56 13.62
C GLN A 210 -10.06 7.28 12.41
N ASN A 211 -10.19 8.26 11.50
CA ASN A 211 -10.93 8.16 10.24
C ASN A 211 -10.00 8.14 9.02
N VAL A 212 -8.70 7.85 9.24
CA VAL A 212 -7.70 7.77 8.18
C VAL A 212 -7.41 6.32 7.83
N THR A 213 -7.44 6.02 6.53
CA THR A 213 -6.97 4.76 5.95
C THR A 213 -5.66 5.02 5.22
N LEU A 214 -4.62 4.24 5.54
CA LEU A 214 -3.37 4.22 4.80
C LEU A 214 -3.30 2.92 3.99
N ALA A 215 -2.98 3.01 2.71
CA ALA A 215 -2.67 1.84 1.88
C ALA A 215 -1.26 2.02 1.32
N GLY A 216 -0.41 1.02 1.47
CA GLY A 216 0.97 1.11 1.00
C GLY A 216 1.40 -0.13 0.23
N TYR A 217 2.08 0.09 -0.90
CA TYR A 217 2.63 -0.96 -1.74
C TYR A 217 4.14 -1.08 -1.56
N SER A 218 4.64 -2.31 -1.37
CA SER A 218 6.08 -2.58 -1.27
C SER A 218 6.76 -1.75 -0.17
N LEU A 219 7.73 -0.87 -0.48
CA LEU A 219 8.32 0.09 0.46
C LEU A 219 7.29 1.05 1.05
N GLY A 220 6.27 1.44 0.27
CA GLY A 220 5.18 2.29 0.73
C GLY A 220 4.38 1.66 1.89
N ALA A 221 4.33 0.32 1.99
CA ALA A 221 3.68 -0.35 3.11
C ALA A 221 4.43 -0.12 4.44
N HIS A 222 5.77 -0.11 4.40
CA HIS A 222 6.57 0.21 5.59
C HIS A 222 6.51 1.69 5.94
N ALA A 223 6.47 2.57 4.95
CA ALA A 223 6.26 4.01 5.18
C ALA A 223 4.88 4.28 5.82
N ALA A 224 3.81 3.59 5.36
CA ALA A 224 2.48 3.65 5.97
C ALA A 224 2.50 3.13 7.43
N GLY A 225 3.20 2.01 7.68
CA GLY A 225 3.40 1.48 9.03
C GLY A 225 4.09 2.50 9.93
N TYR A 226 5.18 3.11 9.45
CA TYR A 226 5.89 4.12 10.24
C TYR A 226 5.02 5.37 10.51
N ALA A 227 4.24 5.83 9.52
CA ALA A 227 3.28 6.91 9.75
C ALA A 227 2.27 6.56 10.85
N GLY A 228 1.70 5.34 10.79
CA GLY A 228 0.78 4.84 11.79
C GLY A 228 1.41 4.75 13.18
N ALA A 229 2.63 4.24 13.29
CA ALA A 229 3.40 4.19 14.55
C ALA A 229 3.65 5.58 15.13
N VAL A 230 4.00 6.59 14.31
CA VAL A 230 4.15 8.00 14.73
C VAL A 230 2.84 8.55 15.28
N LEU A 231 1.71 8.18 14.67
CA LEU A 231 0.37 8.55 15.10
C LEU A 231 -0.16 7.72 16.29
N GLY A 232 0.70 6.89 16.89
CA GLY A 232 0.39 6.08 18.08
C GLY A 232 -0.49 4.87 17.80
N GLY A 233 -0.53 4.36 16.57
CA GLY A 233 -1.36 3.22 16.16
C GLY A 233 -2.86 3.57 16.07
N GLN A 234 -3.19 4.86 15.98
CA GLN A 234 -4.59 5.31 16.08
C GLN A 234 -5.30 5.51 14.75
N VAL A 235 -4.61 5.37 13.62
CA VAL A 235 -5.29 5.39 12.31
C VAL A 235 -6.30 4.25 12.21
N GLU A 236 -7.38 4.45 11.45
CA GLU A 236 -8.47 3.47 11.33
C GLU A 236 -7.94 2.12 10.84
N GLN A 237 -7.17 2.16 9.74
CA GLN A 237 -6.53 0.95 9.20
C GLN A 237 -5.29 1.26 8.38
N ILE A 238 -4.45 0.22 8.24
CA ILE A 238 -3.40 0.14 7.25
C ILE A 238 -3.64 -1.08 6.36
N ILE A 239 -3.52 -0.90 5.04
CA ILE A 239 -3.58 -1.96 4.04
C ILE A 239 -2.18 -2.11 3.44
N GLY A 240 -1.45 -3.16 3.84
CA GLY A 240 -0.13 -3.49 3.32
C GLY A 240 -0.24 -4.37 2.06
N LEU A 241 0.22 -3.87 0.92
CA LEU A 241 0.19 -4.56 -0.36
C LEU A 241 1.58 -5.11 -0.66
N ASP A 242 1.76 -6.39 -0.42
CA ASP A 242 3.03 -7.14 -0.55
C ASP A 242 4.22 -6.37 0.01
N PRO A 243 4.23 -6.07 1.35
CA PRO A 243 5.26 -5.25 1.97
C PRO A 243 6.66 -5.77 1.63
N ALA A 244 7.61 -4.88 1.37
CA ALA A 244 8.95 -5.23 0.91
C ALA A 244 9.67 -6.22 1.84
N GLY A 245 10.24 -7.28 1.28
CA GLY A 245 11.04 -8.28 2.00
C GLY A 245 12.49 -7.85 2.24
N PRO A 246 13.23 -7.44 1.19
CA PRO A 246 14.64 -7.06 1.34
C PRO A 246 14.85 -5.92 2.31
N LEU A 247 15.85 -6.01 3.17
CA LEU A 247 16.21 -5.14 4.30
C LEU A 247 15.24 -5.15 5.50
N PHE A 248 14.00 -5.65 5.36
CA PHE A 248 13.00 -5.63 6.44
C PHE A 248 12.74 -7.01 7.04
N THR A 249 12.70 -8.05 6.19
CA THR A 249 12.50 -9.44 6.60
C THR A 249 13.43 -10.42 5.90
N LEU A 250 14.25 -9.93 4.99
CA LEU A 250 15.25 -10.71 4.26
C LEU A 250 16.61 -10.00 4.33
N PRO A 251 17.71 -10.70 4.64
CA PRO A 251 17.80 -12.13 4.97
C PRO A 251 17.33 -12.46 6.40
N ALA A 252 17.03 -11.46 7.24
CA ALA A 252 16.53 -11.64 8.60
C ALA A 252 15.41 -10.65 8.92
N ASP A 253 14.48 -11.03 9.82
CA ASP A 253 13.42 -10.15 10.28
C ASP A 253 14.00 -9.08 11.22
N VAL A 254 13.78 -7.80 10.89
CA VAL A 254 14.14 -6.69 11.77
C VAL A 254 13.04 -6.44 12.81
N HIS A 255 13.39 -5.69 13.86
CA HIS A 255 12.42 -5.32 14.89
C HIS A 255 11.19 -4.58 14.28
N PRO A 256 9.97 -4.83 14.78
CA PRO A 256 8.73 -4.20 14.27
C PRO A 256 8.79 -2.68 14.13
N LYS A 257 9.52 -1.99 14.99
CA LYS A 257 9.67 -0.52 14.91
C LYS A 257 10.27 0.01 13.60
N TYR A 258 10.85 -0.85 12.76
CA TYR A 258 11.47 -0.49 11.48
C TYR A 258 10.64 -0.90 10.26
N ARG A 259 9.55 -1.60 10.44
CA ARG A 259 8.71 -2.14 9.38
C ARG A 259 7.25 -2.12 9.76
N LEU A 260 6.37 -2.40 8.80
CA LEU A 260 4.94 -2.56 9.07
C LEU A 260 4.70 -3.65 10.13
N ASP A 261 3.86 -3.31 11.10
CA ASP A 261 3.43 -4.21 12.18
C ASP A 261 1.96 -3.97 12.55
N LYS A 262 1.32 -4.97 13.13
CA LYS A 262 -0.09 -4.87 13.55
C LYS A 262 -0.37 -3.75 14.54
N THR A 263 0.63 -3.29 15.29
CA THR A 263 0.47 -2.20 16.27
C THR A 263 0.44 -0.80 15.65
N ASP A 264 0.67 -0.69 14.33
CA ASP A 264 0.75 0.61 13.64
C ASP A 264 -0.63 1.21 13.32
N ALA A 265 -1.72 0.44 13.47
CA ALA A 265 -3.10 0.91 13.29
C ALA A 265 -4.07 0.14 14.18
N LYS A 266 -5.33 0.62 14.29
CA LYS A 266 -6.40 -0.14 14.92
C LYS A 266 -6.67 -1.45 14.21
N PHE A 267 -6.55 -1.45 12.88
CA PHE A 267 -6.63 -2.64 12.05
C PHE A 267 -5.57 -2.59 10.95
N VAL A 268 -4.75 -3.63 10.86
CA VAL A 268 -3.76 -3.82 9.79
C VAL A 268 -4.13 -5.09 9.02
N GLN A 269 -4.37 -4.96 7.73
CA GLN A 269 -4.49 -6.10 6.82
C GLN A 269 -3.33 -6.11 5.82
N VAL A 270 -2.86 -7.28 5.46
CA VAL A 270 -1.73 -7.45 4.56
C VAL A 270 -2.07 -8.45 3.46
N LEU A 271 -1.79 -8.10 2.22
CA LEU A 271 -1.86 -9.00 1.07
C LEU A 271 -0.46 -9.44 0.67
N HIS A 272 -0.20 -10.74 0.70
CA HIS A 272 1.09 -11.32 0.31
C HIS A 272 0.97 -11.94 -1.08
N THR A 273 1.79 -11.51 -2.04
CA THR A 273 1.76 -12.02 -3.42
C THR A 273 3.11 -12.52 -3.92
N SER A 274 4.23 -12.07 -3.32
CA SER A 274 5.58 -12.51 -3.66
C SER A 274 6.43 -12.83 -2.43
N GLY A 275 5.78 -13.37 -1.39
CA GLY A 275 6.41 -13.66 -0.11
C GLY A 275 7.66 -14.51 -0.20
N GLY A 276 8.75 -14.07 0.47
CA GLY A 276 10.05 -14.73 0.47
C GLY A 276 10.96 -14.34 -0.70
N THR A 277 10.51 -13.40 -1.55
CA THR A 277 11.31 -12.83 -2.66
C THR A 277 11.31 -11.29 -2.56
N LEU A 278 10.53 -10.58 -3.37
CA LEU A 278 10.39 -9.13 -3.25
C LEU A 278 9.48 -8.74 -2.07
N GLY A 279 8.47 -9.54 -1.78
CA GLY A 279 7.58 -9.35 -0.63
C GLY A 279 8.02 -10.13 0.61
N THR A 280 7.54 -9.70 1.76
CA THR A 280 7.71 -10.43 3.03
C THR A 280 6.82 -11.67 3.10
N SER A 281 7.33 -12.75 3.74
CA SER A 281 6.53 -13.89 4.18
C SER A 281 6.06 -13.74 5.63
N LEU A 282 6.48 -12.68 6.33
CA LEU A 282 6.18 -12.47 7.73
C LEU A 282 4.72 -12.05 7.89
N LYS A 283 4.02 -12.71 8.84
CA LYS A 283 2.70 -12.25 9.29
C LYS A 283 2.88 -10.96 10.09
N CYS A 284 2.45 -9.86 9.54
CA CYS A 284 2.62 -8.54 10.15
C CYS A 284 1.31 -7.75 10.29
N GLY A 285 0.19 -8.33 9.83
CA GLY A 285 -1.15 -7.79 10.01
C GLY A 285 -1.91 -8.38 11.20
N HIS A 286 -3.07 -7.82 11.50
CA HIS A 286 -4.14 -8.51 12.21
C HIS A 286 -4.71 -9.60 11.32
N ALA A 287 -4.93 -9.29 10.04
CA ALA A 287 -5.37 -10.22 9.01
C ALA A 287 -4.37 -10.24 7.85
N ASP A 288 -3.79 -11.40 7.59
CA ASP A 288 -2.87 -11.64 6.48
C ASP A 288 -3.54 -12.50 5.41
N PHE A 289 -3.59 -11.98 4.18
CA PHE A 289 -4.25 -12.61 3.03
C PHE A 289 -3.22 -13.17 2.06
N TYR A 290 -3.46 -14.38 1.58
CA TYR A 290 -2.52 -15.16 0.76
C TYR A 290 -3.19 -15.69 -0.52
N PRO A 291 -3.35 -14.84 -1.58
CA PRO A 291 -3.78 -15.34 -2.89
C PRO A 291 -2.79 -16.36 -3.42
N ASN A 292 -3.29 -17.51 -3.89
CA ASN A 292 -2.49 -18.60 -4.46
C ASN A 292 -1.30 -19.02 -3.57
N GLY A 293 -1.48 -18.93 -2.24
CA GLY A 293 -0.44 -19.23 -1.25
C GLY A 293 0.52 -18.07 -0.94
N GLY A 294 0.28 -16.87 -1.48
CA GLY A 294 1.04 -15.66 -1.15
C GLY A 294 2.46 -15.61 -1.67
N ARG A 295 2.80 -16.40 -2.68
CA ARG A 295 4.15 -16.52 -3.27
C ARG A 295 4.12 -16.36 -4.78
N ALA A 296 5.28 -16.01 -5.36
CA ALA A 296 5.46 -16.02 -6.80
C ALA A 296 5.60 -17.47 -7.31
N PRO A 297 5.09 -17.78 -8.54
CA PRO A 297 4.33 -16.90 -9.41
C PRO A 297 2.83 -16.86 -9.05
N GLN A 298 2.21 -15.68 -9.17
CA GLN A 298 0.76 -15.53 -9.08
C GLN A 298 0.08 -15.99 -10.38
N SER A 299 -1.21 -16.37 -10.32
CA SER A 299 -1.94 -16.96 -11.46
C SER A 299 -1.97 -16.04 -12.69
N ASN A 300 -2.13 -14.73 -12.51
CA ASN A 300 -2.11 -13.74 -13.61
C ASN A 300 -0.72 -13.55 -14.24
N CYS A 301 0.34 -13.99 -13.58
CA CYS A 301 1.71 -13.91 -14.08
C CYS A 301 2.14 -15.16 -14.86
N LEU A 302 1.39 -16.27 -14.78
CA LEU A 302 1.69 -17.50 -15.48
C LEU A 302 1.40 -17.43 -16.99
N MET A 303 0.46 -16.60 -17.43
CA MET A 303 0.10 -16.48 -18.86
C MET A 303 1.23 -15.91 -19.73
N PHE A 304 2.17 -15.19 -19.14
CA PHE A 304 3.34 -14.63 -19.82
C PHE A 304 4.54 -15.62 -19.89
N MET A 305 4.39 -16.83 -19.37
CA MET A 305 5.48 -17.85 -19.35
C MET A 305 5.58 -18.67 -20.64
N ASN A 306 5.06 -18.21 -21.77
CA ASN A 306 5.38 -18.81 -23.06
C ASN A 306 6.88 -18.65 -23.34
N LEU A 307 7.53 -19.74 -23.76
CA LEU A 307 8.99 -19.87 -23.88
C LEU A 307 9.73 -18.75 -24.66
N ARG A 308 9.01 -17.98 -25.48
CA ARG A 308 9.57 -16.82 -26.20
C ARG A 308 9.55 -15.51 -25.40
N ASP A 309 8.66 -15.37 -24.40
CA ASP A 309 8.49 -14.15 -23.61
C ASP A 309 9.18 -14.23 -22.24
N MET A 310 9.70 -15.38 -21.84
CA MET A 310 10.43 -15.58 -20.56
C MET A 310 11.66 -14.65 -20.41
N GLN A 311 12.21 -14.14 -21.50
CA GLN A 311 13.33 -13.20 -21.45
C GLN A 311 12.92 -11.78 -21.05
N ASN A 312 11.63 -11.40 -21.18
CA ASN A 312 11.17 -10.05 -20.98
C ASN A 312 10.24 -9.84 -19.77
N THR A 313 9.73 -10.91 -19.12
CA THR A 313 8.82 -10.78 -17.99
C THR A 313 9.34 -11.54 -16.78
N ASN A 314 9.77 -10.80 -15.74
CA ASN A 314 10.17 -11.40 -14.47
C ASN A 314 8.91 -11.80 -13.67
N PRO A 315 8.63 -13.13 -13.50
CA PRO A 315 7.42 -13.59 -12.81
C PRO A 315 7.37 -13.19 -11.33
N ILE A 316 8.52 -12.92 -10.71
CA ILE A 316 8.61 -12.43 -9.33
C ILE A 316 8.16 -10.97 -9.28
N ALA A 317 8.65 -10.11 -10.18
CA ALA A 317 8.24 -8.71 -10.26
C ALA A 317 6.75 -8.58 -10.63
N CYS A 318 6.26 -9.39 -11.57
CA CYS A 318 4.84 -9.47 -11.91
C CYS A 318 4.00 -9.85 -10.68
N SER A 319 4.42 -10.87 -9.93
CA SER A 319 3.69 -11.32 -8.72
C SER A 319 3.69 -10.26 -7.64
N HIS A 320 4.77 -9.50 -7.49
CA HIS A 320 4.84 -8.37 -6.58
C HIS A 320 3.82 -7.30 -6.96
N SER A 321 3.76 -6.94 -8.23
CA SER A 321 2.80 -5.95 -8.76
C SER A 321 1.34 -6.45 -8.71
N ALA A 322 1.10 -7.75 -8.66
CA ALA A 322 -0.25 -8.31 -8.54
C ALA A 322 -0.98 -7.84 -7.28
N ALA A 323 -0.25 -7.47 -6.21
CA ALA A 323 -0.85 -6.94 -4.99
C ALA A 323 -1.66 -5.65 -5.24
N ALA A 324 -1.10 -4.73 -6.03
CA ALA A 324 -1.79 -3.48 -6.39
C ALA A 324 -2.98 -3.74 -7.34
N ILE A 325 -2.83 -4.68 -8.27
CA ILE A 325 -3.90 -5.10 -9.19
C ILE A 325 -5.08 -5.70 -8.41
N PHE A 326 -4.80 -6.63 -7.49
CA PHE A 326 -5.85 -7.26 -6.68
C PHE A 326 -6.48 -6.26 -5.71
N PHE A 327 -5.71 -5.33 -5.15
CA PHE A 327 -6.28 -4.28 -4.31
C PHE A 327 -7.24 -3.39 -5.09
N ARG A 328 -6.87 -2.92 -6.29
CA ARG A 328 -7.77 -2.17 -7.16
C ARG A 328 -9.04 -2.96 -7.47
N GLN A 329 -8.90 -4.25 -7.82
CA GLN A 329 -10.06 -5.12 -8.10
C GLN A 329 -10.95 -5.30 -6.88
N SER A 330 -10.38 -5.36 -5.66
CA SER A 330 -11.13 -5.56 -4.41
C SER A 330 -12.06 -4.40 -4.05
N MET A 331 -11.91 -3.25 -4.71
CA MET A 331 -12.79 -2.08 -4.50
C MET A 331 -14.16 -2.30 -5.13
N ASP A 332 -14.26 -3.12 -6.17
CA ASP A 332 -15.55 -3.48 -6.77
C ASP A 332 -16.28 -4.52 -5.91
N PRO A 333 -17.40 -4.13 -5.27
CA PRO A 333 -18.14 -5.04 -4.41
C PRO A 333 -18.80 -6.22 -5.14
N GLN A 334 -18.85 -6.19 -6.47
CA GLN A 334 -19.38 -7.30 -7.26
C GLN A 334 -18.40 -8.47 -7.34
N TYR A 335 -17.11 -8.21 -7.13
CA TYR A 335 -16.02 -9.18 -7.24
C TYR A 335 -15.15 -9.23 -5.98
N PRO A 336 -15.72 -9.60 -4.81
CA PRO A 336 -14.97 -9.62 -3.56
C PRO A 336 -13.96 -10.78 -3.54
N PHE A 337 -12.74 -10.51 -3.10
CA PHE A 337 -11.79 -11.57 -2.73
C PHE A 337 -12.12 -12.10 -1.35
N ILE A 338 -12.63 -13.32 -1.27
CA ILE A 338 -13.04 -13.96 -0.02
C ILE A 338 -12.00 -15.01 0.35
N GLY A 339 -11.24 -14.75 1.41
CA GLY A 339 -10.28 -15.68 1.98
C GLY A 339 -10.90 -16.56 3.06
N TYR A 340 -10.41 -17.80 3.17
CA TYR A 340 -10.77 -18.76 4.20
C TYR A 340 -9.65 -18.80 5.24
N GLU A 341 -10.00 -18.66 6.51
CA GLU A 341 -9.03 -18.81 7.59
C GLU A 341 -8.44 -20.23 7.57
N CYS A 342 -7.10 -20.30 7.51
CA CYS A 342 -6.43 -21.58 7.44
C CYS A 342 -4.99 -21.47 8.01
N GLU A 343 -4.45 -22.59 8.47
CA GLU A 343 -3.08 -22.65 8.96
C GLU A 343 -2.03 -22.55 7.85
N SER A 344 -2.37 -23.08 6.65
CA SER A 344 -1.48 -23.12 5.50
C SER A 344 -2.25 -23.21 4.18
N TYR A 345 -1.59 -22.81 3.08
CA TYR A 345 -2.15 -22.96 1.73
C TYR A 345 -2.38 -24.43 1.35
N ARG A 346 -1.51 -25.34 1.84
CA ARG A 346 -1.68 -26.78 1.61
C ARG A 346 -2.97 -27.30 2.25
N ALA A 347 -3.25 -26.91 3.49
CA ALA A 347 -4.48 -27.28 4.19
C ALA A 347 -5.73 -26.69 3.50
N TYR A 348 -5.64 -25.41 3.05
CA TYR A 348 -6.68 -24.77 2.26
C TYR A 348 -6.97 -25.54 0.95
N ARG A 349 -5.93 -25.89 0.18
CA ARG A 349 -6.06 -26.64 -1.07
C ARG A 349 -6.60 -28.06 -0.85
N ALA A 350 -6.36 -28.65 0.30
CA ALA A 350 -6.90 -29.97 0.69
C ALA A 350 -8.37 -29.93 1.19
N GLY A 351 -8.98 -28.73 1.28
CA GLY A 351 -10.36 -28.54 1.70
C GLY A 351 -10.57 -28.57 3.22
N TYR A 352 -9.50 -28.65 4.03
CA TYR A 352 -9.63 -28.73 5.50
C TYR A 352 -10.21 -27.45 6.12
N CYS A 353 -10.25 -26.36 5.37
CA CYS A 353 -10.65 -25.04 5.86
C CYS A 353 -11.98 -24.55 5.28
N ASP A 354 -12.72 -25.38 4.52
CA ASP A 354 -13.94 -24.96 3.81
C ASP A 354 -15.03 -24.44 4.74
N ASN A 355 -15.06 -24.90 5.99
CA ASN A 355 -16.02 -24.50 7.03
C ASN A 355 -15.47 -23.44 8.00
N ASN A 356 -14.22 -23.00 7.83
CA ASN A 356 -13.61 -22.00 8.70
C ASN A 356 -14.15 -20.59 8.43
N ARG A 357 -13.78 -19.65 9.29
CA ARG A 357 -14.13 -18.24 9.13
C ARG A 357 -13.65 -17.71 7.78
N ARG A 358 -14.44 -16.79 7.24
CA ARG A 358 -14.14 -16.14 5.96
C ARG A 358 -13.97 -14.65 6.18
N ALA A 359 -13.12 -14.05 5.37
CA ALA A 359 -12.86 -12.63 5.41
C ALA A 359 -12.77 -12.06 3.98
N ILE A 360 -13.24 -10.83 3.80
CA ILE A 360 -13.08 -10.09 2.56
C ILE A 360 -11.78 -9.29 2.64
N PHE A 361 -10.94 -9.36 1.60
CA PHE A 361 -9.77 -8.51 1.45
C PHE A 361 -10.17 -7.15 0.85
N GLY A 362 -9.48 -6.07 1.26
CA GLY A 362 -9.55 -4.75 0.66
C GLY A 362 -10.31 -3.73 1.50
N ILE A 363 -10.82 -2.67 0.85
CA ILE A 363 -11.48 -1.55 1.55
C ILE A 363 -12.75 -1.97 2.30
N HIS A 364 -13.40 -3.03 1.83
CA HIS A 364 -14.61 -3.61 2.43
C HIS A 364 -14.33 -4.66 3.52
N SER A 365 -13.08 -4.83 3.94
CA SER A 365 -12.69 -5.79 4.98
C SER A 365 -13.35 -5.50 6.33
N GLN A 366 -13.72 -6.56 7.03
CA GLN A 366 -14.24 -6.46 8.39
C GLN A 366 -13.08 -6.14 9.35
N ARG A 367 -13.19 -5.07 10.13
CA ARG A 367 -12.11 -4.55 11.00
C ARG A 367 -11.81 -5.40 12.24
N TRP A 368 -12.64 -6.39 12.52
CA TRP A 368 -12.52 -7.26 13.72
C TRP A 368 -11.88 -8.62 13.44
N ILE A 369 -11.58 -8.92 12.17
CA ILE A 369 -11.00 -10.21 11.79
C ILE A 369 -9.52 -10.29 12.16
N GLN A 370 -9.08 -11.49 12.53
CA GLN A 370 -7.67 -11.80 12.79
C GLN A 370 -7.35 -13.20 12.26
N GLY A 371 -6.15 -13.37 11.73
CA GLY A 371 -5.67 -14.66 11.24
C GLY A 371 -5.07 -14.64 9.85
N SER A 372 -4.86 -15.82 9.30
CA SER A 372 -4.32 -16.02 7.95
C SER A 372 -5.42 -16.54 7.03
N PHE A 373 -5.67 -15.84 5.94
CA PHE A 373 -6.76 -16.09 5.01
C PHE A 373 -6.22 -16.44 3.63
N TYR A 374 -6.64 -17.57 3.09
CA TYR A 374 -6.20 -18.11 1.80
C TYR A 374 -7.34 -18.11 0.79
N PHE A 375 -7.01 -17.79 -0.45
CA PHE A 375 -7.93 -17.86 -1.59
C PHE A 375 -7.15 -18.07 -2.88
N ASP A 376 -7.82 -18.58 -3.91
CA ASP A 376 -7.27 -18.70 -5.25
C ASP A 376 -7.76 -17.56 -6.14
N THR A 377 -6.94 -17.14 -7.11
CA THR A 377 -7.30 -16.16 -8.12
C THR A 377 -7.26 -16.77 -9.51
N SER A 378 -8.05 -16.22 -10.45
CA SER A 378 -7.95 -16.54 -11.87
C SER A 378 -6.78 -15.79 -12.51
N SER A 379 -6.37 -16.24 -13.70
CA SER A 379 -5.28 -15.62 -14.47
C SER A 379 -5.71 -14.34 -15.20
N SER A 380 -7.01 -14.09 -15.33
CA SER A 380 -7.58 -12.96 -16.05
C SER A 380 -8.59 -12.19 -15.21
N HIS A 381 -8.80 -10.93 -15.54
CA HIS A 381 -9.82 -10.07 -14.95
C HIS A 381 -11.19 -10.78 -14.94
N PRO A 382 -11.98 -10.66 -13.88
CA PRO A 382 -11.78 -9.85 -12.66
C PRO A 382 -10.89 -10.52 -11.58
N TYR A 383 -10.11 -11.52 -11.91
CA TYR A 383 -9.19 -12.29 -11.06
C TYR A 383 -9.86 -13.09 -9.93
N VAL A 384 -11.11 -12.86 -9.64
CA VAL A 384 -11.88 -13.60 -8.63
C VAL A 384 -12.31 -14.94 -9.22
N GLN A 385 -11.95 -16.04 -8.59
CA GLN A 385 -12.52 -17.34 -8.96
C GLN A 385 -13.96 -17.42 -8.47
N ARG A 386 -14.89 -17.83 -9.35
CA ARG A 386 -16.25 -18.16 -8.94
C ARG A 386 -16.18 -19.27 -7.90
N GLN A 387 -16.48 -18.92 -6.66
CA GLN A 387 -16.56 -19.91 -5.59
C GLN A 387 -17.62 -20.95 -5.95
N ARG A 388 -17.34 -22.22 -5.58
CA ARG A 388 -18.35 -23.30 -5.69
C ARG A 388 -19.64 -22.80 -5.03
N PRO A 389 -20.85 -23.03 -5.63
CA PRO A 389 -22.08 -22.47 -5.13
C PRO A 389 -22.34 -22.97 -3.71
N GLN A 390 -22.09 -22.15 -2.75
CA GLN A 390 -22.47 -22.34 -1.36
C GLN A 390 -23.58 -21.36 -1.00
N ARG A 391 -24.44 -21.80 -0.08
CA ARG A 391 -25.66 -21.12 0.36
C ARG A 391 -25.50 -19.61 0.54
N ARG A 392 -26.41 -18.89 -0.08
CA ARG A 392 -26.63 -17.44 -0.15
C ARG A 392 -26.17 -16.69 1.11
N TRP A 393 -25.15 -15.84 0.98
CA TRP A 393 -24.65 -14.94 1.99
C TRP A 393 -25.41 -13.61 1.92
N ASN A 394 -26.54 -13.46 2.60
CA ASN A 394 -27.35 -12.24 2.55
C ASN A 394 -26.93 -11.19 3.60
N TRP A 395 -26.04 -11.49 4.54
CA TRP A 395 -25.78 -10.61 5.68
C TRP A 395 -24.59 -9.63 5.50
N ILE A 396 -23.72 -9.82 4.50
CA ILE A 396 -22.56 -8.95 4.30
C ILE A 396 -22.96 -7.58 3.72
N TRP A 397 -24.13 -7.53 3.04
CA TRP A 397 -24.58 -6.35 2.29
C TRP A 397 -25.84 -5.69 2.87
N ASP A 398 -26.37 -6.11 4.00
CA ASP A 398 -27.51 -5.50 4.69
C ASP A 398 -27.09 -4.25 5.49
N ARG A 399 -26.35 -3.34 4.89
CA ARG A 399 -26.47 -1.92 5.25
C ARG A 399 -27.76 -1.41 4.61
N PRO A 400 -28.60 -0.63 5.32
CA PRO A 400 -29.76 -0.02 4.69
C PRO A 400 -29.29 0.90 3.58
N ARG A 401 -29.36 0.40 2.36
CA ARG A 401 -29.13 1.20 1.15
C ARG A 401 -30.24 2.23 1.08
N ASN A 402 -29.87 3.49 1.02
CA ASN A 402 -30.77 4.54 0.59
C ASN A 402 -31.17 4.20 -0.86
N ARG A 403 -32.37 3.64 -1.03
CA ARG A 403 -32.85 2.98 -2.28
C ARG A 403 -32.90 3.88 -3.52
N ASN A 404 -32.64 5.18 -3.38
CA ASN A 404 -32.82 6.14 -4.48
C ASN A 404 -31.57 6.46 -5.33
N ARG A 405 -30.36 6.02 -4.92
CA ARG A 405 -29.13 6.39 -5.66
C ARG A 405 -28.60 5.31 -6.64
N ASN A 406 -28.96 4.05 -6.46
CA ASN A 406 -28.33 2.94 -7.21
C ASN A 406 -28.94 2.62 -8.59
N ARG A 407 -29.94 3.38 -9.07
CA ARG A 407 -30.53 3.10 -10.42
C ARG A 407 -29.72 3.61 -11.60
N ILE A 408 -28.77 4.52 -11.39
CA ILE A 408 -28.04 5.17 -12.51
C ILE A 408 -26.72 4.42 -12.81
N SER A 409 -26.07 3.82 -11.82
CA SER A 409 -24.77 3.15 -12.01
C SER A 409 -24.88 1.78 -12.68
N ALA A 410 -25.88 0.97 -12.31
CA ALA A 410 -26.01 -0.41 -12.81
C ALA A 410 -26.48 -0.50 -14.27
N ARG A 411 -27.25 0.51 -14.79
CA ARG A 411 -27.71 0.49 -16.18
C ARG A 411 -26.62 0.80 -17.21
N HIS A 412 -25.57 1.56 -16.83
CA HIS A 412 -24.48 1.90 -17.76
C HIS A 412 -23.40 0.83 -17.92
N LEU A 413 -23.35 -0.16 -17.01
CA LEU A 413 -22.39 -1.26 -17.10
C LEU A 413 -22.93 -2.51 -17.82
N ALA A 414 -24.26 -2.66 -17.87
CA ALA A 414 -24.90 -3.82 -18.51
C ALA A 414 -25.08 -3.67 -20.03
N GLU A 415 -25.06 -2.46 -20.56
CA GLU A 415 -25.24 -2.22 -22.01
C GLU A 415 -23.94 -2.37 -22.82
N ASP A 416 -22.77 -2.48 -22.20
CA ASP A 416 -21.48 -2.62 -22.89
C ASP A 416 -21.03 -4.09 -23.12
N GLU A 417 -21.71 -5.10 -22.56
CA GLU A 417 -21.36 -6.52 -22.78
C GLU A 417 -21.99 -7.15 -24.04
N ALA A 418 -22.92 -6.47 -24.71
CA ALA A 418 -23.68 -7.05 -25.81
C ALA A 418 -23.09 -6.78 -27.22
N ILE A 419 -21.96 -6.08 -27.35
CA ILE A 419 -21.48 -5.63 -28.71
C ILE A 419 -20.05 -6.14 -29.02
N THR A 420 -19.60 -7.25 -28.49
CA THR A 420 -18.26 -7.75 -28.86
C THR A 420 -18.25 -9.24 -29.21
N LEU A 421 -19.02 -9.61 -30.22
CA LEU A 421 -18.84 -10.87 -30.97
C LEU A 421 -18.93 -10.61 -32.43
N THR A 422 -17.90 -10.07 -33.06
CA THR A 422 -17.43 -10.29 -34.43
C THR A 422 -16.27 -9.32 -34.71
N ALA A 423 -15.07 -9.81 -34.81
CA ALA A 423 -14.05 -9.36 -35.75
C ALA A 423 -12.75 -10.17 -35.65
N THR A 424 -12.42 -10.74 -36.72
CA THR A 424 -11.26 -11.45 -37.21
C THR A 424 -9.89 -10.82 -36.89
N ALA A 425 -8.89 -11.67 -36.63
CA ALA A 425 -7.44 -11.39 -36.50
C ALA A 425 -6.77 -11.25 -37.89
N PRO A 426 -5.47 -11.00 -38.04
CA PRO A 426 -4.34 -10.49 -37.24
C PRO A 426 -3.51 -9.39 -37.97
N PRO A 427 -2.21 -9.07 -37.77
CA PRO A 427 -1.14 -9.57 -36.94
C PRO A 427 -0.20 -8.54 -36.25
N THR A 428 0.59 -9.05 -35.27
CA THR A 428 1.93 -8.70 -34.78
C THR A 428 2.37 -7.26 -34.56
N ALA A 429 2.57 -6.90 -33.27
CA ALA A 429 3.75 -6.23 -32.72
C ALA A 429 3.63 -6.11 -31.19
N ALA A 430 4.76 -6.26 -30.48
CA ALA A 430 4.89 -6.31 -29.04
C ALA A 430 4.28 -5.07 -28.36
N ALA A 431 3.41 -5.30 -27.36
CA ALA A 431 2.86 -4.25 -26.52
C ALA A 431 3.35 -4.41 -25.07
N PRO A 432 3.71 -3.31 -24.40
CA PRO A 432 4.02 -3.34 -22.97
C PRO A 432 2.74 -3.47 -22.16
N LEU A 433 2.87 -4.06 -20.99
CA LEU A 433 1.92 -4.30 -19.88
C LEU A 433 0.53 -3.63 -19.99
N GLY A 434 -0.43 -4.42 -20.31
CA GLY A 434 -1.82 -4.43 -19.88
C GLY A 434 -2.62 -3.13 -19.78
N HIS A 435 -2.65 -2.28 -20.80
CA HIS A 435 -3.60 -1.18 -20.87
C HIS A 435 -4.87 -1.63 -21.59
N SER A 436 -6.02 -1.53 -20.91
CA SER A 436 -7.31 -1.55 -21.57
C SER A 436 -7.55 -0.16 -22.19
N PRO A 437 -7.48 -0.02 -23.53
CA PRO A 437 -7.57 1.30 -24.20
C PRO A 437 -8.97 1.94 -24.13
N GLN A 438 -9.97 1.23 -23.66
CA GLN A 438 -11.37 1.68 -23.74
C GLN A 438 -11.75 2.69 -22.66
N TRP A 439 -11.18 2.62 -21.45
CA TRP A 439 -11.50 3.52 -20.34
C TRP A 439 -10.96 4.93 -20.55
N THR A 440 -9.73 5.07 -21.00
CA THR A 440 -9.10 6.38 -21.24
C THR A 440 -9.71 7.12 -22.42
N ARG A 441 -10.20 6.43 -23.47
CA ARG A 441 -10.81 7.09 -24.63
C ARG A 441 -12.19 7.66 -24.32
N ARG A 442 -13.00 7.00 -23.49
CA ARG A 442 -14.34 7.47 -23.12
C ARG A 442 -14.29 8.69 -22.19
N TRP A 443 -13.32 8.72 -21.28
CA TRP A 443 -13.10 9.85 -20.38
C TRP A 443 -12.63 11.10 -21.15
N ARG A 444 -11.67 10.96 -22.09
CA ARG A 444 -11.21 12.06 -22.94
C ARG A 444 -12.31 12.61 -23.88
N ARG A 445 -13.28 11.79 -24.27
CA ARG A 445 -14.40 12.21 -25.09
C ARG A 445 -15.40 13.05 -24.28
N ARG A 446 -15.71 12.66 -23.05
CA ARG A 446 -16.60 13.44 -22.16
C ARG A 446 -16.01 14.79 -21.75
N SER A 447 -14.70 14.90 -21.50
CA SER A 447 -14.08 16.18 -21.21
C SER A 447 -14.02 17.13 -22.40
N ARG A 448 -13.97 16.62 -23.66
CA ARG A 448 -14.04 17.45 -24.87
C ARG A 448 -15.44 17.94 -25.23
N GLU A 449 -16.47 17.21 -24.89
CA GLU A 449 -17.84 17.62 -25.13
C GLU A 449 -18.35 18.69 -24.14
N ARG A 450 -17.76 18.82 -22.96
CA ARG A 450 -18.13 19.86 -21.97
C ARG A 450 -17.57 21.25 -22.25
N HIS A 451 -16.63 21.41 -23.15
CA HIS A 451 -16.04 22.72 -23.50
C HIS A 451 -16.65 23.39 -24.76
N ARG A 452 -17.76 22.88 -25.27
CA ARG A 452 -18.54 23.61 -26.29
C ARG A 452 -19.72 24.32 -25.64
N CYS A 453 -19.51 25.56 -25.19
CA CYS A 453 -20.59 26.50 -24.98
C CYS A 453 -21.26 26.86 -26.30
N PRO A 454 -22.60 26.84 -26.44
CA PRO A 454 -23.27 27.47 -27.54
C PRO A 454 -23.25 28.99 -27.35
N SER A 455 -22.74 29.67 -28.32
CA SER A 455 -22.91 31.10 -28.51
C SER A 455 -24.38 31.38 -28.83
N ARG A 456 -25.07 31.98 -27.85
CA ARG A 456 -26.06 33.06 -28.05
C ARG A 456 -26.39 33.70 -26.71
#